data_fcec85aa40aa0483cca9a8f13b8b5014
#
_entry.id   fcec85aa40aa0483cca9a8f13b8b5014
#
_cell.length_a   1.000
_cell.length_b   1.000
_cell.length_c   1.000
_cell.angle_alpha   90.00
_cell.angle_beta   90.00
_cell.angle_gamma   90.00
#
_symmetry.space_group_name_H-M   'P 1'
#
loop_
_entity.id
_entity.type
_entity.pdbx_description
1 polymer ?
#
loop_
_entity_poly.entity_id
_entity_poly.type
_entity_poly.pdbx_seq_one_letter_code
_entity_poly.pdbx_strand_id
1 'polypeptide(L)'
;MAGLDWVARRRGRAPALPEHLATGIEGENAAYFYLRRKGYVVVARRWSAGHQPGDIDLIAWQGKLLCIVEVKTRTAHDDTAAEVAVDGHKRTMLRRLARQYVRQLPEQEAPQVRFDIVSVYLLRGQKKEFQHFEAAFGWHEHERSWE
;
A
#
# COMPACT_ATOMS: atom_id res chain seq x y z
N MET A 1 -14.96 -0.54 16.68
CA MET A 1 -15.84 -0.35 17.80
C MET A 1 -15.16 -0.63 19.11
N ALA A 2 -14.86 0.44 19.79
CA ALA A 2 -14.10 0.37 21.04
C ALA A 2 -14.80 -0.48 22.11
N GLY A 3 -16.14 -0.48 22.15
CA GLY A 3 -16.89 -1.21 23.16
C GLY A 3 -16.78 -2.72 23.07
N LEU A 4 -16.86 -3.27 21.85
CA LEU A 4 -16.74 -4.72 21.65
C LEU A 4 -15.33 -5.19 21.92
N ASP A 5 -14.37 -4.42 21.47
CA ASP A 5 -12.96 -4.69 21.68
C ASP A 5 -12.63 -4.72 23.18
N TRP A 6 -13.13 -3.74 23.88
CA TRP A 6 -12.94 -3.63 25.33
C TRP A 6 -13.51 -4.82 26.08
N VAL A 7 -14.72 -5.25 25.70
CA VAL A 7 -15.36 -6.41 26.34
C VAL A 7 -14.56 -7.67 26.08
N ALA A 8 -14.09 -7.86 24.84
CA ALA A 8 -13.30 -9.02 24.48
C ALA A 8 -12.01 -9.08 25.29
N ARG A 9 -11.32 -7.96 25.43
CA ARG A 9 -10.10 -7.87 26.20
C ARG A 9 -10.32 -8.13 27.68
N ARG A 10 -11.38 -7.58 28.23
CA ARG A 10 -11.72 -7.81 29.65
C ARG A 10 -11.96 -9.28 29.96
N ARG A 11 -12.51 -10.00 29.03
CA ARG A 11 -12.78 -11.42 29.17
C ARG A 11 -11.56 -12.27 28.80
N GLY A 12 -10.45 -11.64 28.43
CA GLY A 12 -9.27 -12.34 27.97
C GLY A 12 -9.51 -13.16 26.71
N ARG A 13 -10.46 -12.75 25.87
CA ARG A 13 -10.90 -13.51 24.72
C ARG A 13 -10.69 -12.82 23.39
N ALA A 14 -9.95 -11.70 23.34
CA ALA A 14 -9.63 -11.08 22.07
C ALA A 14 -8.83 -12.09 21.24
N PRO A 15 -9.33 -12.52 20.07
CA PRO A 15 -8.58 -13.45 19.25
C PRO A 15 -7.32 -12.78 18.73
N ALA A 16 -6.20 -13.48 18.83
CA ALA A 16 -4.98 -12.99 18.25
C ALA A 16 -5.09 -13.06 16.73
N LEU A 17 -4.68 -12.01 16.02
CA LEU A 17 -4.59 -12.06 14.57
C LEU A 17 -3.50 -13.07 14.17
N PRO A 18 -3.71 -13.80 13.07
CA PRO A 18 -2.61 -14.58 12.50
C PRO A 18 -1.38 -13.69 12.30
N GLU A 19 -0.21 -14.26 12.57
CA GLU A 19 1.03 -13.50 12.57
C GLU A 19 1.26 -12.74 11.26
N HIS A 20 0.99 -13.38 10.12
CA HIS A 20 1.21 -12.74 8.82
C HIS A 20 0.27 -11.55 8.59
N LEU A 21 -0.96 -11.61 9.11
CA LEU A 21 -1.89 -10.48 9.00
C LEU A 21 -1.46 -9.33 9.91
N ALA A 22 -1.06 -9.64 11.13
CA ALA A 22 -0.57 -8.63 12.07
C ALA A 22 0.68 -7.94 11.51
N THR A 23 1.59 -8.70 10.90
CA THR A 23 2.79 -8.18 10.27
C THR A 23 2.44 -7.27 9.10
N GLY A 24 1.48 -7.67 8.27
CA GLY A 24 1.03 -6.86 7.15
C GLY A 24 0.44 -5.54 7.61
N ILE A 25 -0.38 -5.55 8.65
CA ILE A 25 -0.97 -4.34 9.22
C ILE A 25 0.13 -3.42 9.77
N GLU A 26 1.09 -3.98 10.46
CA GLU A 26 2.21 -3.20 11.00
C GLU A 26 3.00 -2.54 9.88
N GLY A 27 3.27 -3.26 8.78
CA GLY A 27 3.97 -2.73 7.63
C GLY A 27 3.20 -1.60 6.96
N GLU A 28 1.89 -1.76 6.77
CA GLU A 28 1.05 -0.71 6.18
C GLU A 28 1.02 0.53 7.05
N ASN A 29 0.91 0.37 8.38
CA ASN A 29 0.94 1.49 9.30
C ASN A 29 2.29 2.21 9.22
N ALA A 30 3.39 1.46 9.19
CA ALA A 30 4.72 2.04 9.07
C ALA A 30 4.88 2.82 7.76
N ALA A 31 4.40 2.27 6.65
CA ALA A 31 4.46 2.93 5.35
C ALA A 31 3.63 4.21 5.35
N TYR A 32 2.46 4.19 5.98
CA TYR A 32 1.62 5.38 6.12
C TYR A 32 2.39 6.53 6.79
N PHE A 33 3.01 6.28 7.93
CA PHE A 33 3.76 7.31 8.64
C PHE A 33 5.02 7.72 7.88
N TYR A 34 5.67 6.77 7.21
CA TYR A 34 6.84 7.05 6.39
C TYR A 34 6.52 8.06 5.28
N LEU A 35 5.43 7.83 4.55
CA LEU A 35 5.01 8.74 3.48
C LEU A 35 4.64 10.11 4.03
N ARG A 36 3.94 10.15 5.15
CA ARG A 36 3.59 11.42 5.78
C ARG A 36 4.83 12.23 6.17
N ARG A 37 5.83 11.56 6.73
CA ARG A 37 7.09 12.24 7.08
C ARG A 37 7.80 12.79 5.86
N LYS A 38 7.61 12.18 4.70
CA LYS A 38 8.16 12.65 3.44
C LYS A 38 7.33 13.76 2.79
N GLY A 39 6.24 14.16 3.41
CA GLY A 39 5.39 15.23 2.91
C GLY A 39 4.24 14.79 2.02
N TYR A 40 4.02 13.51 1.88
CA TYR A 40 2.86 13.00 1.14
C TYR A 40 1.58 13.23 1.94
N VAL A 41 0.50 13.51 1.24
CA VAL A 41 -0.84 13.62 1.86
C VAL A 41 -1.56 12.32 1.57
N VAL A 42 -1.67 11.45 2.56
CA VAL A 42 -2.35 10.16 2.40
C VAL A 42 -3.85 10.39 2.53
N VAL A 43 -4.59 10.03 1.49
CA VAL A 43 -6.03 10.28 1.40
C VAL A 43 -6.88 9.03 1.51
N ALA A 44 -6.29 7.85 1.37
CA ALA A 44 -7.03 6.61 1.53
C ALA A 44 -6.08 5.49 1.96
N ARG A 45 -6.63 4.55 2.71
CA ARG A 45 -5.95 3.33 3.16
C ARG A 45 -6.86 2.16 2.86
N ARG A 46 -6.29 1.08 2.29
CA ARG A 46 -7.05 -0.13 1.92
C ARG A 46 -8.31 0.20 1.14
N TRP A 47 -8.13 1.03 0.13
CA TRP A 47 -9.26 1.47 -0.67
C TRP A 47 -9.72 0.38 -1.62
N SER A 48 -11.01 0.12 -1.63
CA SER A 48 -11.60 -0.86 -2.54
C SER A 48 -12.78 -0.25 -3.26
N ALA A 49 -13.11 -0.83 -4.41
CA ALA A 49 -14.25 -0.40 -5.22
C ALA A 49 -15.37 -1.43 -5.08
N GLY A 50 -15.89 -1.63 -3.94
CA GLY A 50 -17.02 -2.46 -3.57
C GLY A 50 -17.37 -3.69 -4.42
N HIS A 51 -17.42 -3.53 -5.74
CA HIS A 51 -17.81 -4.59 -6.67
C HIS A 51 -16.61 -5.24 -7.38
N GLN A 52 -15.39 -4.80 -7.10
CA GLN A 52 -14.18 -5.35 -7.72
C GLN A 52 -13.29 -5.96 -6.64
N PRO A 53 -12.59 -7.06 -6.97
CA PRO A 53 -11.69 -7.68 -6.00
C PRO A 53 -10.46 -6.83 -5.75
N GLY A 54 -9.91 -6.98 -4.54
CA GLY A 54 -8.66 -6.35 -4.15
C GLY A 54 -8.83 -4.98 -3.56
N ASP A 55 -7.70 -4.46 -3.09
CA ASP A 55 -7.64 -3.10 -2.55
C ASP A 55 -6.30 -2.46 -2.88
N ILE A 56 -6.27 -1.14 -2.74
CA ILE A 56 -5.04 -0.35 -2.83
C ILE A 56 -4.60 -0.06 -1.41
N ASP A 57 -3.38 -0.43 -1.06
CA ASP A 57 -2.89 -0.27 0.31
C ASP A 57 -2.92 1.19 0.76
N LEU A 58 -2.35 2.08 -0.04
CA LEU A 58 -2.33 3.51 0.27
C LEU A 58 -2.51 4.33 -1.00
N ILE A 59 -3.27 5.41 -0.89
CA ILE A 59 -3.39 6.41 -1.95
C ILE A 59 -2.94 7.74 -1.36
N ALA A 60 -2.01 8.40 -2.02
CA ALA A 60 -1.40 9.60 -1.48
C ALA A 60 -1.08 10.61 -2.58
N TRP A 61 -1.13 11.88 -2.24
CA TRP A 61 -0.70 12.95 -3.12
C TRP A 61 0.72 13.35 -2.79
N GLN A 62 1.55 13.42 -3.82
CA GLN A 62 2.82 14.11 -3.76
C GLN A 62 2.66 15.38 -4.60
N GLY A 63 2.36 16.50 -3.97
CA GLY A 63 1.95 17.67 -4.72
C GLY A 63 0.70 17.38 -5.54
N LYS A 64 0.80 17.50 -6.86
CA LYS A 64 -0.32 17.24 -7.77
C LYS A 64 -0.30 15.84 -8.38
N LEU A 65 0.66 15.02 -7.98
CA LEU A 65 0.81 13.66 -8.48
C LEU A 65 0.09 12.70 -7.55
N LEU A 66 -0.81 11.90 -8.11
CA LEU A 66 -1.52 10.88 -7.34
C LEU A 66 -0.72 9.60 -7.35
N CYS A 67 -0.33 9.15 -6.17
CA CYS A 67 0.50 7.95 -6.00
C CYS A 67 -0.36 6.80 -5.50
N ILE A 68 -0.37 5.72 -6.24
CA ILE A 68 -1.01 4.46 -5.88
C ILE A 68 0.10 3.58 -5.32
N VAL A 69 0.02 3.27 -4.04
CA VAL A 69 1.15 2.67 -3.32
C VAL A 69 0.79 1.27 -2.85
N GLU A 70 1.59 0.32 -3.29
CA GLU A 70 1.56 -1.05 -2.79
C GLU A 70 2.62 -1.20 -1.70
N VAL A 71 2.23 -1.75 -0.57
CA VAL A 71 3.16 -1.95 0.56
C VAL A 71 3.57 -3.41 0.60
N LYS A 72 4.88 -3.65 0.65
CA LYS A 72 5.45 -4.98 0.82
C LYS A 72 6.15 -5.04 2.15
N THR A 73 5.63 -5.88 3.04
CA THR A 73 6.23 -6.07 4.36
C THR A 73 7.17 -7.26 4.32
N ARG A 74 8.41 -7.04 4.74
CA ARG A 74 9.46 -8.04 4.73
C ARG A 74 9.92 -8.29 6.16
N THR A 75 10.05 -9.56 6.52
CA THR A 75 10.57 -9.94 7.84
C THR A 75 12.00 -10.47 7.77
N ALA A 76 12.55 -10.54 6.57
CA ALA A 76 13.92 -10.95 6.33
C ALA A 76 14.42 -10.25 5.07
N HIS A 77 15.73 -10.04 4.98
CA HIS A 77 16.35 -9.60 3.73
C HIS A 77 16.40 -10.80 2.79
N ASP A 78 15.95 -10.59 1.56
CA ASP A 78 16.08 -11.58 0.52
C ASP A 78 16.55 -10.90 -0.77
N ASP A 79 16.87 -11.69 -1.77
CA ASP A 79 17.42 -11.16 -3.01
C ASP A 79 16.34 -10.74 -4.01
N THR A 80 15.07 -10.90 -3.65
CA THR A 80 13.98 -10.57 -4.55
C THR A 80 13.69 -9.08 -4.47
N ALA A 81 13.84 -8.39 -5.59
CA ALA A 81 13.48 -6.97 -5.66
C ALA A 81 11.99 -6.79 -5.41
N ALA A 82 11.61 -5.70 -4.74
CA ALA A 82 10.23 -5.47 -4.35
C ALA A 82 9.31 -5.40 -5.56
N GLU A 83 9.74 -4.76 -6.63
CA GLU A 83 8.94 -4.60 -7.84
C GLU A 83 8.69 -5.94 -8.55
N VAL A 84 9.55 -6.93 -8.36
CA VAL A 84 9.36 -8.28 -8.89
C VAL A 84 8.29 -9.02 -8.08
N ALA A 85 8.08 -8.64 -6.83
CA ALA A 85 7.08 -9.25 -5.97
C ALA A 85 5.65 -8.81 -6.31
N VAL A 86 5.48 -7.79 -7.16
CA VAL A 86 4.16 -7.35 -7.62
C VAL A 86 3.98 -7.90 -9.04
N ASP A 87 3.32 -9.03 -9.14
CA ASP A 87 3.16 -9.73 -10.42
C ASP A 87 2.16 -9.03 -11.34
N GLY A 88 2.08 -9.51 -12.59
CA GLY A 88 1.23 -8.91 -13.60
C GLY A 88 -0.25 -8.91 -13.24
N HIS A 89 -0.71 -9.94 -12.54
CA HIS A 89 -2.09 -10.02 -12.09
C HIS A 89 -2.39 -8.92 -11.07
N LYS A 90 -1.51 -8.73 -10.11
CA LYS A 90 -1.64 -7.68 -9.10
C LYS A 90 -1.57 -6.29 -9.73
N ARG A 91 -0.63 -6.08 -10.67
CA ARG A 91 -0.53 -4.81 -11.38
C ARG A 91 -1.81 -4.48 -12.13
N THR A 92 -2.39 -5.46 -12.81
CA THR A 92 -3.66 -5.27 -13.53
C THR A 92 -4.77 -4.86 -12.56
N MET A 93 -4.84 -5.49 -11.40
CA MET A 93 -5.83 -5.15 -10.37
C MET A 93 -5.61 -3.72 -9.88
N LEU A 94 -4.38 -3.34 -9.57
CA LEU A 94 -4.08 -2.00 -9.08
C LEU A 94 -4.42 -0.92 -10.11
N ARG A 95 -4.13 -1.18 -11.39
CA ARG A 95 -4.49 -0.24 -12.47
C ARG A 95 -6.00 -0.06 -12.58
N ARG A 96 -6.73 -1.15 -12.46
CA ARG A 96 -8.20 -1.10 -12.51
C ARG A 96 -8.77 -0.30 -11.36
N LEU A 97 -8.29 -0.56 -10.14
CA LEU A 97 -8.74 0.17 -8.97
C LEU A 97 -8.33 1.64 -9.03
N ALA A 98 -7.15 1.94 -9.53
CA ALA A 98 -6.69 3.31 -9.69
C ALA A 98 -7.61 4.09 -10.64
N ARG A 99 -8.03 3.48 -11.76
CA ARG A 99 -9.00 4.12 -12.66
C ARG A 99 -10.32 4.41 -11.96
N GLN A 100 -10.80 3.48 -11.14
CA GLN A 100 -12.03 3.69 -10.39
C GLN A 100 -11.89 4.84 -9.40
N TYR A 101 -10.76 4.92 -8.72
CA TYR A 101 -10.52 6.01 -7.77
C TYR A 101 -10.52 7.37 -8.49
N VAL A 102 -9.78 7.46 -9.60
CA VAL A 102 -9.67 8.71 -10.35
C VAL A 102 -11.02 9.19 -10.85
N ARG A 103 -11.91 8.26 -11.22
CA ARG A 103 -13.26 8.62 -11.68
C ARG A 103 -14.10 9.32 -10.61
N GLN A 104 -13.77 9.16 -9.34
CA GLN A 104 -14.47 9.83 -8.26
C GLN A 104 -14.00 11.25 -8.04
N LEU A 105 -12.88 11.62 -8.65
CA LEU A 105 -12.35 12.96 -8.52
C LEU A 105 -13.04 13.91 -9.50
N PRO A 106 -13.11 15.21 -9.17
CA PRO A 106 -13.63 16.18 -10.13
C PRO A 106 -12.81 16.16 -11.42
N GLU A 107 -13.47 16.32 -12.57
CA GLU A 107 -12.80 16.26 -13.87
C GLU A 107 -11.65 17.25 -13.98
N GLN A 108 -11.79 18.42 -13.35
CA GLN A 108 -10.76 19.44 -13.36
C GLN A 108 -9.49 18.99 -12.63
N GLU A 109 -9.60 17.96 -11.84
CA GLU A 109 -8.49 17.45 -11.03
C GLU A 109 -7.95 16.13 -11.54
N ALA A 110 -8.23 15.78 -12.80
CA ALA A 110 -7.69 14.55 -13.37
C ALA A 110 -6.16 14.54 -13.25
N PRO A 111 -5.61 13.79 -12.32
CA PRO A 111 -4.18 13.84 -12.01
C PRO A 111 -3.37 12.93 -12.89
N GLN A 112 -2.08 13.21 -12.97
CA GLN A 112 -1.15 12.17 -13.34
C GLN A 112 -1.07 11.16 -12.21
N VAL A 113 -0.90 9.89 -12.55
CA VAL A 113 -0.86 8.79 -11.59
C VAL A 113 0.49 8.11 -11.66
N ARG A 114 1.04 7.80 -10.51
CA ARG A 114 2.28 7.03 -10.39
C ARG A 114 2.02 5.81 -9.53
N PHE A 115 2.51 4.65 -9.97
CA PHE A 115 2.39 3.41 -9.20
C PHE A 115 3.70 3.15 -8.47
N ASP A 116 3.64 3.15 -7.16
CA ASP A 116 4.82 3.02 -6.30
C ASP A 116 4.74 1.74 -5.47
N ILE A 117 5.89 1.26 -5.06
CA ILE A 117 5.99 0.20 -4.07
C ILE A 117 6.81 0.71 -2.90
N VAL A 118 6.32 0.50 -1.69
CA VAL A 118 7.09 0.76 -0.48
C VAL A 118 7.33 -0.57 0.21
N SER A 119 8.60 -0.97 0.28
CA SER A 119 9.02 -2.13 1.06
C SER A 119 9.31 -1.69 2.48
N VAL A 120 8.73 -2.38 3.45
CA VAL A 120 8.94 -2.13 4.87
C VAL A 120 9.63 -3.36 5.45
N TYR A 121 10.82 -3.17 5.99
CA TYR A 121 11.58 -4.26 6.61
C TYR A 121 11.37 -4.21 8.12
N LEU A 122 10.71 -5.26 8.62
CA LEU A 122 10.42 -5.45 10.03
C LEU A 122 11.33 -6.56 10.54
N LEU A 123 12.61 -6.24 10.69
CA LEU A 123 13.60 -7.21 11.11
C LEU A 123 13.71 -7.21 12.62
N ARG A 124 13.74 -8.40 13.19
CA ARG A 124 13.74 -8.59 14.63
C ARG A 124 14.92 -7.86 15.29
N GLY A 125 14.62 -7.03 16.29
CA GLY A 125 15.65 -6.30 17.04
C GLY A 125 16.27 -5.14 16.30
N GLN A 126 15.71 -4.75 15.15
CA GLN A 126 16.24 -3.66 14.34
C GLN A 126 15.20 -2.57 14.12
N LYS A 127 15.66 -1.38 13.80
CA LYS A 127 14.78 -0.30 13.39
C LYS A 127 14.13 -0.67 12.08
N LYS A 128 12.90 -0.19 11.88
CA LYS A 128 12.21 -0.35 10.60
C LYS A 128 12.99 0.35 9.50
N GLU A 129 13.17 -0.34 8.39
CA GLU A 129 13.80 0.21 7.20
C GLU A 129 12.78 0.28 6.08
N PHE A 130 12.94 1.26 5.20
CA PHE A 130 12.02 1.49 4.11
C PHE A 130 12.79 1.60 2.80
N GLN A 131 12.22 1.01 1.75
CA GLN A 131 12.67 1.27 0.39
C GLN A 131 11.46 1.70 -0.42
N HIS A 132 11.55 2.87 -1.02
CA HIS A 132 10.46 3.43 -1.79
C HIS A 132 10.84 3.39 -3.28
N PHE A 133 10.12 2.59 -4.04
CA PHE A 133 10.31 2.44 -5.48
C PHE A 133 9.27 3.29 -6.19
N GLU A 134 9.65 4.48 -6.59
CA GLU A 134 8.77 5.37 -7.34
C GLU A 134 8.65 4.88 -8.78
N ALA A 135 7.45 4.99 -9.34
CA ALA A 135 7.17 4.53 -10.69
C ALA A 135 7.62 3.08 -10.93
N ALA A 136 7.29 2.21 -9.99
CA ALA A 136 7.69 0.80 -10.05
C ALA A 136 7.11 0.09 -11.29
N PHE A 137 5.96 0.54 -11.78
CA PHE A 137 5.36 0.11 -13.03
C PHE A 137 4.46 1.22 -13.54
N GLY A 138 4.07 1.15 -14.81
CA GLY A 138 3.19 2.14 -15.42
C GLY A 138 1.82 1.57 -15.71
N TRP A 139 1.04 2.31 -16.52
CA TRP A 139 -0.30 1.89 -16.91
C TRP A 139 -0.29 0.65 -17.82
N HIS A 140 0.80 0.40 -18.51
CA HIS A 140 0.94 -0.71 -19.46
C HIS A 140 2.25 -1.45 -19.22
N GLU A 141 2.25 -2.74 -19.46
CA GLU A 141 3.43 -3.57 -19.16
C GLU A 141 4.64 -3.20 -20.01
N HIS A 142 4.44 -2.81 -21.24
CA HIS A 142 5.54 -2.48 -22.14
C HIS A 142 6.07 -1.06 -21.99
N GLU A 143 5.52 -0.29 -21.04
CA GLU A 143 6.08 1.03 -20.72
C GLU A 143 7.40 0.94 -19.98
N ARG A 144 7.82 -0.25 -19.66
CA ARG A 144 9.11 -0.48 -19.00
C ARG A 144 10.20 -0.84 -19.98
N SER A 145 10.10 -0.35 -21.18
CA SER A 145 11.19 -0.56 -22.11
C SER A 145 12.32 0.41 -21.77
N TRP A 146 13.14 -0.04 -20.89
CA TRP A 146 14.40 0.61 -20.57
C TRP A 146 15.51 -0.07 -21.36
N GLU A 147 15.15 -0.77 -22.32
CA GLU A 147 16.09 -1.34 -23.28
C GLU A 147 16.58 -0.29 -24.25
#